data_e82b685d142e765de931e832d0faa09b
#
_entry.id   e82b685d142e765de931e832d0faa09b
#
_cell.length_a   1.000
_cell.length_b   1.000
_cell.length_c   1.000
_cell.angle_alpha   90.00
_cell.angle_beta   90.00
_cell.angle_gamma   90.00
#
_symmetry.space_group_name_H-M   'P 1'
#
loop_
_entity.id
_entity.type
_entity.pdbx_description
1 polymer ?
#
loop_
_entity_poly.entity_id
_entity_poly.type
_entity_poly.pdbx_seq_one_letter_code
_entity_poly.pdbx_strand_id
1 'polypeptide(L)'
;MHKIAFSGIPGSGKTTVLAEVGKLLSLKYRVDEVPDLKPGSPFDYDQRAGFVSMFYFITSQINEENIRSQGRPDFLLCDGSLLDRWLEWRSAKAEKSGNGQAAERGALLESLYRFWMPSYTTVFRIRADAMVLKERGAKAGLQEFAPGHSRQTDELYGQTIQQDRIPAFDIWNHQSIDESAQVAMVHLADMKLI
;
A
#
# COMPACT_ATOMS: atom_id res chain seq x y z
N MET A 1 -11.86 -15.78 4.72
CA MET A 1 -10.57 -15.08 4.53
C MET A 1 -10.83 -13.59 4.39
N HIS A 2 -10.20 -12.78 5.22
CA HIS A 2 -10.22 -11.31 5.13
C HIS A 2 -8.89 -10.84 4.57
N LYS A 3 -8.93 -10.10 3.47
CA LYS A 3 -7.74 -9.53 2.86
C LYS A 3 -7.60 -8.07 3.29
N ILE A 4 -6.52 -7.75 3.97
CA ILE A 4 -6.27 -6.43 4.57
C ILE A 4 -4.97 -5.87 4.00
N ALA A 5 -5.04 -4.70 3.39
CA ALA A 5 -3.86 -4.02 2.86
C ALA A 5 -3.39 -2.91 3.79
N PHE A 6 -2.08 -2.78 3.94
CA PHE A 6 -1.42 -1.69 4.63
C PHE A 6 -0.81 -0.76 3.60
N SER A 7 -1.48 0.33 3.30
CA SER A 7 -1.11 1.31 2.27
C SER A 7 -0.60 2.61 2.88
N GLY A 8 0.05 3.42 2.07
CA GLY A 8 0.55 4.73 2.50
C GLY A 8 1.91 5.05 1.90
N ILE A 9 2.37 6.26 2.13
CA ILE A 9 3.63 6.74 1.58
C ILE A 9 4.84 5.94 2.09
N PRO A 10 5.93 5.87 1.32
CA PRO A 10 7.17 5.26 1.80
C PRO A 10 7.61 5.86 3.14
N GLY A 11 8.16 5.06 4.04
CA GLY A 11 8.61 5.51 5.37
C GLY A 11 7.51 5.73 6.41
N SER A 12 6.22 5.59 6.08
CA SER A 12 5.12 5.70 7.06
C SER A 12 5.12 4.58 8.10
N GLY A 13 5.82 3.47 7.85
CA GLY A 13 5.94 2.33 8.76
C GLY A 13 4.94 1.22 8.51
N LYS A 14 4.41 1.10 7.30
CA LYS A 14 3.47 0.03 6.88
C LYS A 14 3.92 -1.36 7.31
N THR A 15 5.10 -1.77 6.85
CA THR A 15 5.69 -3.09 7.15
C THR A 15 5.76 -3.37 8.66
N THR A 16 6.11 -2.36 9.44
CA THR A 16 6.30 -2.52 10.88
C THR A 16 4.95 -2.67 11.60
N VAL A 17 3.96 -1.85 11.22
CA VAL A 17 2.59 -1.95 11.79
C VAL A 17 1.94 -3.26 11.36
N LEU A 18 2.10 -3.66 10.07
CA LEU A 18 1.60 -4.94 9.56
C LEU A 18 2.16 -6.12 10.37
N ALA A 19 3.48 -6.15 10.58
CA ALA A 19 4.12 -7.23 11.32
C ALA A 19 3.59 -7.34 12.77
N GLU A 20 3.32 -6.21 13.43
CA GLU A 20 2.78 -6.23 14.79
C GLU A 20 1.31 -6.68 14.81
N VAL A 21 0.48 -6.20 13.87
CA VAL A 21 -0.90 -6.67 13.69
C VAL A 21 -0.92 -8.17 13.37
N GLY A 22 -0.02 -8.63 12.51
CA GLY A 22 0.14 -10.05 12.17
C GLY A 22 0.42 -10.92 13.40
N LYS A 23 1.33 -10.49 14.28
CA LYS A 23 1.60 -11.19 15.55
C LYS A 23 0.36 -11.27 16.43
N LEU A 24 -0.35 -10.15 16.62
CA LEU A 24 -1.56 -10.12 17.46
C LEU A 24 -2.66 -11.03 16.90
N LEU A 25 -2.91 -11.00 15.60
CA LEU A 25 -3.90 -11.86 14.96
C LEU A 25 -3.51 -13.34 15.03
N SER A 26 -2.21 -13.65 14.88
CA SER A 26 -1.70 -15.04 14.90
C SER A 26 -1.90 -15.76 16.23
N LEU A 27 -2.27 -15.04 17.30
CA LEU A 27 -2.63 -15.66 18.58
C LEU A 27 -3.93 -16.47 18.50
N LYS A 28 -4.81 -16.18 17.52
CA LYS A 28 -6.14 -16.80 17.42
C LYS A 28 -6.51 -17.26 16.01
N TYR A 29 -5.86 -16.73 14.98
CA TYR A 29 -6.23 -16.89 13.58
C TYR A 29 -5.05 -17.40 12.76
N ARG A 30 -5.34 -18.05 11.63
CA ARG A 30 -4.32 -18.33 10.62
C ARG A 30 -4.07 -17.07 9.80
N VAL A 31 -2.87 -16.56 9.88
CA VAL A 31 -2.44 -15.35 9.18
C VAL A 31 -1.40 -15.72 8.14
N ASP A 32 -1.52 -15.18 6.95
CA ASP A 32 -0.47 -15.20 5.93
C ASP A 32 -0.19 -13.77 5.47
N GLU A 33 1.03 -13.51 4.96
CA GLU A 33 1.49 -12.17 4.63
C GLU A 33 2.01 -12.12 3.20
N VAL A 34 1.59 -11.10 2.46
CA VAL A 34 2.16 -10.72 1.16
C VAL A 34 3.19 -9.62 1.41
N PRO A 35 4.49 -9.87 1.18
CA PRO A 35 5.53 -8.88 1.43
C PRO A 35 5.51 -7.77 0.38
N ASP A 36 6.17 -6.63 0.67
CA ASP A 36 6.46 -5.63 -0.36
C ASP A 36 7.34 -6.25 -1.44
N LEU A 37 6.88 -6.18 -2.69
CA LEU A 37 7.57 -6.80 -3.83
C LEU A 37 8.68 -5.92 -4.42
N LYS A 38 8.82 -4.68 -3.95
CA LYS A 38 9.86 -3.76 -4.46
C LYS A 38 11.30 -4.22 -4.19
N PRO A 39 11.64 -4.77 -3.03
CA PRO A 39 13.02 -5.17 -2.74
C PRO A 39 13.57 -6.28 -3.65
N GLY A 40 12.72 -7.16 -4.15
CA GLY A 40 13.10 -8.25 -5.09
C GLY A 40 12.89 -7.92 -6.57
N SER A 41 12.60 -6.68 -6.88
CA SER A 41 12.25 -6.24 -8.24
C SER A 41 13.47 -6.23 -9.17
N PRO A 42 13.30 -6.61 -10.46
CA PRO A 42 14.34 -6.52 -11.47
C PRO A 42 14.58 -5.09 -11.97
N PHE A 43 13.85 -4.10 -11.45
CA PHE A 43 13.93 -2.70 -11.89
C PHE A 43 14.74 -1.86 -10.91
N ASP A 44 15.66 -1.08 -11.46
CA ASP A 44 16.34 -0.03 -10.70
C ASP A 44 15.35 1.05 -10.25
N TYR A 45 15.75 1.78 -9.21
CA TYR A 45 14.90 2.79 -8.59
C TYR A 45 14.29 3.78 -9.57
N ASP A 46 15.08 4.32 -10.48
CA ASP A 46 14.66 5.31 -11.49
C ASP A 46 13.63 4.75 -12.49
N GLN A 47 13.61 3.43 -12.67
CA GLN A 47 12.73 2.73 -13.60
C GLN A 47 11.39 2.33 -12.98
N ARG A 48 11.27 2.41 -11.66
CA ARG A 48 10.11 1.87 -10.93
C ARG A 48 8.78 2.59 -11.22
N ALA A 49 8.83 3.83 -11.70
CA ALA A 49 7.64 4.59 -12.05
C ALA A 49 7.19 4.43 -13.51
N GLY A 50 7.94 3.68 -14.32
CA GLY A 50 7.59 3.43 -15.73
C GLY A 50 6.46 2.43 -15.90
N PHE A 51 5.83 2.41 -17.10
CA PHE A 51 4.71 1.51 -17.38
C PHE A 51 5.07 0.03 -17.16
N VAL A 52 6.21 -0.42 -17.66
CA VAL A 52 6.62 -1.84 -17.59
C VAL A 52 6.80 -2.29 -16.14
N SER A 53 7.43 -1.45 -15.33
CA SER A 53 7.61 -1.73 -13.89
C SER A 53 6.29 -1.70 -13.12
N MET A 54 5.41 -0.72 -13.39
CA MET A 54 4.10 -0.66 -12.76
C MET A 54 3.22 -1.85 -13.13
N PHE A 55 3.22 -2.25 -14.39
CA PHE A 55 2.52 -3.44 -14.84
C PHE A 55 3.07 -4.70 -14.15
N TYR A 56 4.39 -4.84 -14.06
CA TYR A 56 5.03 -5.92 -13.32
C TYR A 56 4.61 -5.92 -11.84
N PHE A 57 4.68 -4.79 -11.15
CA PHE A 57 4.31 -4.74 -9.73
C PHE A 57 2.84 -5.07 -9.49
N ILE A 58 1.94 -4.55 -10.31
CA ILE A 58 0.51 -4.82 -10.21
C ILE A 58 0.22 -6.32 -10.43
N THR A 59 0.76 -6.90 -11.50
CA THR A 59 0.50 -8.30 -11.83
C THR A 59 1.19 -9.26 -10.84
N SER A 60 2.37 -8.93 -10.36
CA SER A 60 3.07 -9.70 -9.34
C SER A 60 2.34 -9.65 -7.99
N GLN A 61 1.80 -8.50 -7.61
CA GLN A 61 0.98 -8.35 -6.39
C GLN A 61 -0.27 -9.23 -6.48
N ILE A 62 -1.02 -9.14 -7.59
CA ILE A 62 -2.20 -9.97 -7.83
C ILE A 62 -1.85 -11.46 -7.75
N ASN A 63 -0.75 -11.86 -8.38
CA ASN A 63 -0.33 -13.25 -8.40
C ASN A 63 0.06 -13.76 -7.01
N GLU A 64 0.86 -13.00 -6.26
CA GLU A 64 1.28 -13.36 -4.91
C GLU A 64 0.10 -13.46 -3.95
N GLU A 65 -0.83 -12.49 -4.00
CA GLU A 65 -2.06 -12.54 -3.23
C GLU A 65 -2.91 -13.78 -3.55
N ASN A 66 -3.00 -14.17 -4.83
CA ASN A 66 -3.71 -15.38 -5.25
C ASN A 66 -3.03 -16.65 -4.70
N ILE A 67 -1.72 -16.75 -4.84
CA ILE A 67 -0.95 -17.91 -4.36
C ILE A 67 -1.18 -18.10 -2.86
N ARG A 68 -1.01 -17.03 -2.07
CA ARG A 68 -1.18 -17.07 -0.61
C ARG A 68 -2.62 -17.38 -0.21
N SER A 69 -3.59 -16.87 -0.96
CA SER A 69 -5.02 -17.16 -0.74
C SER A 69 -5.36 -18.65 -0.85
N GLN A 70 -4.58 -19.43 -1.62
CA GLN A 70 -4.80 -20.89 -1.76
C GLN A 70 -4.61 -21.63 -0.43
N GLY A 71 -3.76 -21.12 0.47
CA GLY A 71 -3.60 -21.62 1.83
C GLY A 71 -4.83 -21.43 2.72
N ARG A 72 -5.83 -20.68 2.26
CA ARG A 72 -7.06 -20.33 2.98
C ARG A 72 -6.78 -19.80 4.40
N PRO A 73 -5.92 -18.78 4.56
CA PRO A 73 -5.76 -18.14 5.85
C PRO A 73 -7.06 -17.47 6.29
N ASP A 74 -7.22 -17.23 7.58
CA ASP A 74 -8.34 -16.41 8.07
C ASP A 74 -8.11 -14.95 7.70
N PHE A 75 -6.84 -14.50 7.79
CA PHE A 75 -6.38 -13.17 7.39
C PHE A 75 -5.21 -13.27 6.42
N LEU A 76 -5.30 -12.51 5.33
CA LEU A 76 -4.19 -12.24 4.41
C LEU A 76 -3.81 -10.76 4.54
N LEU A 77 -2.63 -10.48 5.09
CA LEU A 77 -2.11 -9.14 5.28
C LEU A 77 -1.18 -8.78 4.12
N CYS A 78 -1.42 -7.65 3.47
CA CYS A 78 -0.65 -7.24 2.30
C CYS A 78 0.18 -5.99 2.64
N ASP A 79 1.51 -6.07 2.51
CA ASP A 79 2.42 -4.92 2.65
C ASP A 79 2.42 -4.11 1.35
N GLY A 80 1.54 -3.14 1.32
CA GLY A 80 1.15 -2.42 0.13
C GLY A 80 -0.10 -2.98 -0.55
N SER A 81 -0.64 -2.23 -1.48
CA SER A 81 -1.82 -2.57 -2.26
C SER A 81 -1.72 -2.08 -3.70
N LEU A 82 -2.69 -2.43 -4.53
CA LEU A 82 -2.80 -1.84 -5.85
C LEU A 82 -3.08 -0.34 -5.81
N LEU A 83 -3.66 0.17 -4.71
CA LEU A 83 -3.81 1.62 -4.51
C LEU A 83 -2.44 2.32 -4.51
N ASP A 84 -1.44 1.76 -3.80
CA ASP A 84 -0.09 2.33 -3.78
C ASP A 84 0.51 2.40 -5.19
N ARG A 85 0.38 1.32 -5.97
CA ARG A 85 0.93 1.25 -7.34
C ARG A 85 0.22 2.21 -8.30
N TRP A 86 -1.10 2.30 -8.20
CA TRP A 86 -1.90 3.22 -8.99
C TRP A 86 -1.54 4.68 -8.70
N LEU A 87 -1.34 5.03 -7.43
CA LEU A 87 -0.97 6.37 -7.03
C LEU A 87 0.48 6.72 -7.42
N GLU A 88 1.40 5.78 -7.33
CA GLU A 88 2.76 5.93 -7.86
C GLU A 88 2.73 6.24 -9.36
N TRP A 89 1.96 5.49 -10.16
CA TRP A 89 1.76 5.76 -11.57
C TRP A 89 1.15 7.15 -11.81
N ARG A 90 0.10 7.50 -11.10
CA ARG A 90 -0.56 8.80 -11.24
C ARG A 90 0.32 9.98 -10.88
N SER A 91 1.20 9.84 -9.92
CA SER A 91 2.13 10.89 -9.50
C SER A 91 3.39 10.98 -10.36
N ALA A 92 3.76 9.93 -11.08
CA ALA A 92 4.89 9.95 -11.99
C ALA A 92 4.66 10.93 -13.15
N LYS A 93 5.49 11.98 -13.22
CA LYS A 93 5.36 13.04 -14.24
C LYS A 93 5.93 12.63 -15.61
N ALA A 94 6.85 11.64 -15.63
CA ALA A 94 7.72 11.40 -16.77
C ALA A 94 7.01 10.79 -18.00
N GLU A 95 5.91 10.06 -17.85
CA GLU A 95 5.21 9.43 -18.98
C GLU A 95 3.95 10.18 -19.44
N LYS A 96 3.63 11.32 -18.83
CA LYS A 96 2.44 12.12 -19.18
C LYS A 96 2.62 12.99 -20.42
N SER A 97 3.79 13.02 -21.03
CA SER A 97 4.06 13.85 -22.22
C SER A 97 3.65 13.14 -23.51
N GLY A 98 2.42 13.30 -23.89
CA GLY A 98 2.10 13.58 -25.28
C GLY A 98 1.86 12.46 -26.27
N ASN A 99 1.92 11.17 -25.93
CA ASN A 99 1.63 10.11 -26.91
C ASN A 99 0.38 9.33 -26.54
N GLY A 100 -0.48 9.02 -27.53
CA GLY A 100 -1.68 8.19 -27.34
C GLY A 100 -1.42 6.89 -26.58
N GLN A 101 -0.21 6.32 -26.72
CA GLN A 101 0.24 5.16 -25.94
C GLN A 101 0.24 5.38 -24.41
N ALA A 102 0.52 6.58 -23.92
CA ALA A 102 0.51 6.86 -22.48
C ALA A 102 -0.91 6.76 -21.90
N ALA A 103 -1.92 7.20 -22.66
CA ALA A 103 -3.32 7.10 -22.27
C ALA A 103 -3.79 5.64 -22.25
N GLU A 104 -3.44 4.84 -23.25
CA GLU A 104 -3.79 3.41 -23.31
C GLU A 104 -3.14 2.61 -22.16
N ARG A 105 -1.87 2.88 -21.89
CA ARG A 105 -1.13 2.28 -20.76
C ARG A 105 -1.75 2.64 -19.42
N GLY A 106 -2.10 3.91 -19.22
CA GLY A 106 -2.81 4.37 -18.03
C GLY A 106 -4.15 3.68 -17.87
N ALA A 107 -4.95 3.57 -18.94
CA ALA A 107 -6.24 2.90 -18.93
C ALA A 107 -6.11 1.40 -18.57
N LEU A 108 -5.08 0.71 -19.05
CA LEU A 108 -4.82 -0.68 -18.69
C LEU A 108 -4.49 -0.83 -17.20
N LEU A 109 -3.58 0.00 -16.66
CA LEU A 109 -3.24 -0.04 -15.24
C LEU A 109 -4.44 0.30 -14.35
N GLU A 110 -5.24 1.29 -14.76
CA GLU A 110 -6.48 1.64 -14.07
C GLU A 110 -7.49 0.50 -14.07
N SER A 111 -7.63 -0.22 -15.19
CA SER A 111 -8.52 -1.37 -15.29
C SER A 111 -8.12 -2.48 -14.34
N LEU A 112 -6.84 -2.79 -14.24
CA LEU A 112 -6.31 -3.78 -13.29
C LEU A 112 -6.53 -3.34 -11.85
N TYR A 113 -6.26 -2.08 -11.54
CA TYR A 113 -6.51 -1.48 -10.24
C TYR A 113 -7.99 -1.61 -9.84
N ARG A 114 -8.91 -1.13 -10.69
CA ARG A 114 -10.36 -1.17 -10.45
C ARG A 114 -10.90 -2.60 -10.32
N PHE A 115 -10.35 -3.52 -11.10
CA PHE A 115 -10.72 -4.94 -11.03
C PHE A 115 -10.33 -5.56 -9.69
N TRP A 116 -9.15 -5.24 -9.17
CA TRP A 116 -8.60 -5.93 -8.00
C TRP A 116 -8.93 -5.27 -6.66
N MET A 117 -9.06 -3.94 -6.61
CA MET A 117 -9.33 -3.22 -5.36
C MET A 117 -10.51 -3.74 -4.54
N PRO A 118 -11.65 -4.14 -5.16
CA PRO A 118 -12.76 -4.71 -4.39
C PRO A 118 -12.46 -6.03 -3.68
N SER A 119 -11.33 -6.67 -3.97
CA SER A 119 -10.91 -7.89 -3.29
C SER A 119 -10.38 -7.66 -1.86
N TYR A 120 -10.00 -6.42 -1.53
CA TYR A 120 -9.60 -6.07 -0.17
C TYR A 120 -10.83 -5.86 0.72
N THR A 121 -10.84 -6.52 1.88
CA THR A 121 -11.88 -6.31 2.91
C THR A 121 -11.78 -4.90 3.47
N THR A 122 -10.55 -4.43 3.69
CA THR A 122 -10.24 -3.04 4.10
C THR A 122 -8.80 -2.68 3.77
N VAL A 123 -8.55 -1.37 3.73
CA VAL A 123 -7.21 -0.79 3.59
C VAL A 123 -6.91 0.03 4.83
N PHE A 124 -5.86 -0.31 5.55
CA PHE A 124 -5.28 0.54 6.57
C PHE A 124 -4.28 1.51 5.93
N ARG A 125 -4.65 2.78 5.87
CA ARG A 125 -3.75 3.83 5.39
C ARG A 125 -2.85 4.27 6.53
N ILE A 126 -1.59 3.84 6.48
CA ILE A 126 -0.61 4.20 7.50
C ILE A 126 -0.04 5.57 7.19
N ARG A 127 -0.21 6.49 8.12
CA ARG A 127 0.21 7.89 8.00
C ARG A 127 1.29 8.21 9.03
N ALA A 128 2.17 9.12 8.70
CA ALA A 128 3.17 9.67 9.61
C ALA A 128 3.37 11.15 9.33
N ASP A 129 3.74 11.91 10.35
CA ASP A 129 4.03 13.32 10.20
C ASP A 129 5.24 13.58 9.31
N ALA A 130 5.24 14.73 8.66
CA ALA A 130 6.33 15.13 7.77
C ALA A 130 7.71 15.14 8.47
N MET A 131 7.76 15.46 9.76
CA MET A 131 9.00 15.40 10.55
C MET A 131 9.49 13.97 10.74
N VAL A 132 8.60 13.07 11.11
CA VAL A 132 8.89 11.64 11.28
C VAL A 132 9.36 11.02 9.95
N LEU A 133 8.69 11.37 8.86
CA LEU A 133 9.07 10.92 7.51
C LEU A 133 10.46 11.43 7.13
N LYS A 134 10.76 12.70 7.38
CA LYS A 134 12.06 13.30 7.11
C LYS A 134 13.17 12.60 7.88
N GLU A 135 12.97 12.34 9.16
CA GLU A 135 13.94 11.62 9.99
C GLU A 135 14.19 10.19 9.51
N ARG A 136 13.12 9.46 9.18
CA ARG A 136 13.20 8.09 8.64
C ARG A 136 13.86 8.08 7.26
N GLY A 137 13.55 9.04 6.40
CA GLY A 137 14.15 9.21 5.09
C GLY A 137 15.63 9.54 5.15
N ALA A 138 16.03 10.42 6.04
CA ALA A 138 17.45 10.75 6.26
C ALA A 138 18.25 9.52 6.72
N LYS A 139 17.70 8.70 7.62
CA LYS A 139 18.31 7.44 8.05
C LYS A 139 18.42 6.41 6.94
N ALA A 140 17.49 6.40 5.99
CA ALA A 140 17.47 5.46 4.87
C ALA A 140 18.24 5.93 3.63
N GLY A 141 18.77 7.17 3.65
CA GLY A 141 19.51 7.76 2.51
C GLY A 141 18.61 8.05 1.28
N LEU A 142 17.30 8.14 1.47
CA LEU A 142 16.33 8.29 0.39
C LEU A 142 15.95 9.76 0.19
N GLN A 143 16.15 10.30 -1.01
CA GLN A 143 15.78 11.68 -1.38
C GLN A 143 14.26 11.90 -1.56
N GLU A 144 13.46 10.83 -1.62
CA GLU A 144 12.00 10.86 -1.88
C GLU A 144 11.17 11.53 -0.77
N PHE A 145 11.78 11.84 0.34
CA PHE A 145 11.09 12.39 1.52
C PHE A 145 11.07 13.93 1.55
N ALA A 146 11.11 14.58 0.37
CA ALA A 146 10.85 16.01 0.33
C ALA A 146 9.45 16.29 0.91
N PRO A 147 9.32 17.15 1.93
CA PRO A 147 8.05 17.38 2.64
C PRO A 147 6.87 17.74 1.72
N GLY A 148 7.14 18.47 0.63
CA GLY A 148 6.11 18.82 -0.35
C GLY A 148 5.58 17.62 -1.15
N HIS A 149 6.46 16.70 -1.54
CA HIS A 149 6.07 15.50 -2.28
C HIS A 149 5.24 14.55 -1.41
N SER A 150 5.66 14.36 -0.16
CA SER A 150 4.95 13.51 0.80
C SER A 150 3.54 14.03 1.06
N ARG A 151 3.36 15.33 1.19
CA ARG A 151 2.04 15.95 1.40
C ARG A 151 1.12 15.77 0.19
N GLN A 152 1.61 16.05 -1.01
CA GLN A 152 0.82 15.88 -2.25
C GLN A 152 0.40 14.43 -2.44
N THR A 153 1.29 13.48 -2.16
CA THR A 153 0.98 12.07 -2.25
C THR A 153 -0.05 11.65 -1.21
N ASP A 154 0.07 12.13 0.03
CA ASP A 154 -0.91 11.83 1.09
C ASP A 154 -2.30 12.42 0.77
N GLU A 155 -2.37 13.63 0.23
CA GLU A 155 -3.63 14.22 -0.26
C GLU A 155 -4.24 13.39 -1.39
N LEU A 156 -3.40 12.89 -2.33
CA LEU A 156 -3.84 12.04 -3.43
C LEU A 156 -4.43 10.70 -2.94
N TYR A 157 -3.84 10.10 -1.89
CA TYR A 157 -4.42 8.92 -1.22
C TYR A 157 -5.83 9.22 -0.72
N GLY A 158 -6.00 10.30 0.06
CA GLY A 158 -7.30 10.69 0.61
C GLY A 158 -8.36 10.90 -0.46
N GLN A 159 -8.02 11.65 -1.51
CA GLN A 159 -8.90 11.90 -2.64
C GLN A 159 -9.32 10.60 -3.35
N THR A 160 -8.35 9.72 -3.64
CA THR A 160 -8.63 8.48 -4.36
C THR A 160 -9.46 7.51 -3.52
N ILE A 161 -9.15 7.36 -2.23
CA ILE A 161 -9.96 6.56 -1.29
C ILE A 161 -11.42 7.04 -1.28
N GLN A 162 -11.63 8.35 -1.20
CA GLN A 162 -12.97 8.93 -1.19
C GLN A 162 -13.69 8.76 -2.54
N GLN A 163 -13.02 9.06 -3.65
CA GLN A 163 -13.59 8.96 -5.01
C GLN A 163 -13.99 7.54 -5.37
N ASP A 164 -13.13 6.58 -5.07
CA ASP A 164 -13.33 5.17 -5.42
C ASP A 164 -14.08 4.39 -4.33
N ARG A 165 -14.49 5.08 -3.23
CA ARG A 165 -15.23 4.51 -2.09
C ARG A 165 -14.55 3.27 -1.51
N ILE A 166 -13.22 3.34 -1.39
CA ILE A 166 -12.43 2.24 -0.83
C ILE A 166 -12.73 2.15 0.68
N PRO A 167 -13.07 0.96 1.22
CA PRO A 167 -13.20 0.78 2.66
C PRO A 167 -11.81 0.94 3.30
N ALA A 168 -11.53 2.11 3.87
CA ALA A 168 -10.23 2.43 4.42
C ALA A 168 -10.33 3.15 5.76
N PHE A 169 -9.31 2.93 6.61
CA PHE A 169 -9.13 3.62 7.87
C PHE A 169 -7.73 4.22 7.95
N ASP A 170 -7.64 5.47 8.41
CA ASP A 170 -6.38 6.15 8.65
C ASP A 170 -5.80 5.72 10.00
N ILE A 171 -4.57 5.24 9.98
CA ILE A 171 -3.80 4.89 11.17
C ILE A 171 -2.57 5.78 11.24
N TRP A 172 -2.50 6.60 12.26
CA TRP A 172 -1.38 7.49 12.48
C TRP A 172 -0.26 6.80 13.26
N ASN A 173 0.92 6.72 12.66
CA ASN A 173 2.10 6.10 13.25
C ASN A 173 3.08 7.18 13.76
N HIS A 174 2.66 7.87 14.83
CA HIS A 174 3.42 8.98 15.43
C HIS A 174 4.30 8.55 16.60
N GLN A 175 3.79 7.71 17.50
CA GLN A 175 4.35 7.49 18.83
C GLN A 175 4.94 6.10 18.96
N SER A 176 4.12 5.08 18.97
CA SER A 176 4.57 3.70 19.06
C SER A 176 3.91 2.80 18.02
N ILE A 177 4.63 1.75 17.67
CA ILE A 177 4.13 0.71 16.76
C ILE A 177 2.97 -0.02 17.41
N ASP A 178 3.09 -0.28 18.71
CA ASP A 178 2.07 -1.01 19.49
C ASP A 178 0.74 -0.25 19.50
N GLU A 179 0.76 1.07 19.69
CA GLU A 179 -0.46 1.90 19.63
C GLU A 179 -1.08 1.86 18.23
N SER A 180 -0.27 1.98 17.18
CA SER A 180 -0.76 1.90 15.81
C SER A 180 -1.38 0.54 15.49
N ALA A 181 -0.78 -0.55 15.99
CA ALA A 181 -1.31 -1.90 15.85
C ALA A 181 -2.61 -2.07 16.65
N GLN A 182 -2.71 -1.54 17.86
CA GLN A 182 -3.94 -1.58 18.66
C GLN A 182 -5.09 -0.82 17.98
N VAL A 183 -4.83 0.33 17.35
CA VAL A 183 -5.84 1.06 16.56
C VAL A 183 -6.34 0.18 15.41
N ALA A 184 -5.45 -0.52 14.71
CA ALA A 184 -5.84 -1.47 13.67
C ALA A 184 -6.74 -2.58 14.22
N MET A 185 -6.36 -3.17 15.37
CA MET A 185 -7.15 -4.23 16.01
C MET A 185 -8.54 -3.75 16.43
N VAL A 186 -8.67 -2.52 16.94
CA VAL A 186 -9.97 -1.92 17.27
C VAL A 186 -10.84 -1.80 16.01
N HIS A 187 -10.30 -1.31 14.89
CA HIS A 187 -11.05 -1.26 13.64
C HIS A 187 -11.50 -2.63 13.15
N LEU A 188 -10.65 -3.67 13.29
CA LEU A 188 -11.04 -5.04 12.92
C LEU A 188 -12.18 -5.57 13.81
N ALA A 189 -12.18 -5.24 15.10
CA ALA A 189 -13.25 -5.59 16.02
C ALA A 189 -14.56 -4.84 15.69
N ASP A 190 -14.49 -3.54 15.40
CA ASP A 190 -15.65 -2.73 15.01
C ASP A 190 -16.29 -3.25 13.72
N MET A 191 -15.48 -3.75 12.79
CA MET A 191 -15.94 -4.43 11.57
C MET A 191 -16.45 -5.86 11.82
N LYS A 192 -16.36 -6.37 13.05
CA LYS A 192 -16.72 -7.75 13.43
C LYS A 192 -15.94 -8.83 12.67
N LEU A 193 -14.67 -8.57 12.41
CA LEU A 193 -13.77 -9.51 11.75
C LEU A 193 -12.98 -10.35 12.75
N ILE A 194 -12.88 -9.90 14.00
CA ILE A 194 -12.22 -10.58 15.13
C ILE A 194 -13.11 -10.61 16.35
#